data_5ee4ca4f1f66f8b0517a9a12bf83ca91
#
_entry.id   5ee4ca4f1f66f8b0517a9a12bf83ca91
#
_cell.length_a   1.000
_cell.length_b   1.000
_cell.length_c   1.000
_cell.angle_alpha   90.00
_cell.angle_beta   90.00
_cell.angle_gamma   90.00
#
_symmetry.space_group_name_H-M   'P 1'
#
loop_
_entity.id
_entity.type
_entity.pdbx_description
1 polymer ?
#
loop_
_entity_poly.entity_id
_entity_poly.type
_entity_poly.pdbx_seq_one_letter_code
_entity_poly.pdbx_strand_id
1 'polypeptide(L)'
;SPGVVTDAGTHFILLKGKTAAEQVADEVLRAEIEDSLQTAQAQQELLIAVDQLRDAVFTSEGLESAARALGVTVEVSAPFSRDAGQGTFIESSLRQAAFSDDVLLDGNNSEVVELSGSRFIVLSLLERLPEGTRPLIEVRQSITSQLADYARETAMAVLVAEIDAEMASGAT
;
A
#
# COMPACT_ATOMS: atom_id res chain seq x y z
N SER A 1 1.05 58.98 0.44
CA SER A 1 -0.17 58.20 0.67
C SER A 1 -0.83 58.65 1.94
N PRO A 2 -2.16 58.73 2.01
CA PRO A 2 -2.84 59.02 3.26
C PRO A 2 -2.54 57.92 4.30
N GLY A 3 -2.42 58.31 5.54
CA GLY A 3 -2.22 57.36 6.64
C GLY A 3 -3.46 56.48 6.83
N VAL A 4 -3.26 55.22 7.13
CA VAL A 4 -4.33 54.30 7.52
C VAL A 4 -4.49 54.33 9.02
N VAL A 5 -5.66 54.73 9.49
CA VAL A 5 -5.99 54.81 10.91
C VAL A 5 -6.58 53.49 11.36
N THR A 6 -5.98 52.89 12.40
CA THR A 6 -6.48 51.70 13.08
C THR A 6 -6.60 51.98 14.58
N ASP A 7 -7.18 51.08 15.33
CA ASP A 7 -7.31 51.20 16.78
C ASP A 7 -5.95 51.27 17.50
N ALA A 8 -4.88 50.80 16.86
CA ALA A 8 -3.51 50.85 17.34
C ALA A 8 -2.74 52.12 16.93
N GLY A 9 -3.36 53.04 16.18
CA GLY A 9 -2.76 54.30 15.74
C GLY A 9 -2.79 54.54 14.23
N THR A 10 -2.07 55.59 13.79
CA THR A 10 -1.97 55.97 12.38
C THR A 10 -0.72 55.31 11.74
N HIS A 11 -0.94 54.53 10.69
CA HIS A 11 0.12 53.81 9.99
C HIS A 11 0.37 54.44 8.63
N PHE A 12 1.64 54.67 8.31
CA PHE A 12 2.06 55.08 6.97
C PHE A 12 2.68 53.85 6.27
N ILE A 13 2.00 53.36 5.25
CA ILE A 13 2.42 52.19 4.52
C ILE A 13 3.05 52.61 3.20
N LEU A 14 4.31 52.23 2.96
CA LEU A 14 4.99 52.41 1.71
C LEU A 14 5.15 51.03 1.00
N LEU A 15 4.46 50.86 -0.11
CA LEU A 15 4.66 49.67 -0.94
C LEU A 15 5.99 49.85 -1.70
N LYS A 16 7.01 49.09 -1.30
CA LYS A 16 8.37 49.14 -1.91
C LYS A 16 8.49 48.36 -3.20
N GLY A 17 7.57 47.48 -3.48
CA GLY A 17 7.55 46.67 -4.68
C GLY A 17 6.31 45.77 -4.73
N LYS A 18 5.91 45.44 -5.94
CA LYS A 18 4.91 44.43 -6.20
C LYS A 18 5.56 43.40 -7.11
N THR A 19 5.75 42.20 -6.61
CA THR A 19 6.14 41.07 -7.45
C THR A 19 4.89 40.65 -8.21
N ALA A 20 4.94 40.72 -9.53
CA ALA A 20 3.88 40.12 -10.33
C ALA A 20 3.81 38.64 -10.04
N ALA A 21 2.61 38.12 -9.82
CA ALA A 21 2.44 36.67 -9.78
C ALA A 21 2.96 36.12 -11.12
N GLU A 22 3.79 35.10 -11.04
CA GLU A 22 4.27 34.40 -12.23
C GLU A 22 3.03 33.92 -13.00
N GLN A 23 2.82 34.47 -14.18
CA GLN A 23 1.71 34.03 -15.02
C GLN A 23 2.10 32.68 -15.59
N VAL A 24 1.53 31.62 -14.99
CA VAL A 24 1.58 30.28 -15.58
C VAL A 24 0.91 30.39 -16.95
N ALA A 25 1.56 29.88 -17.99
CA ALA A 25 1.00 29.91 -19.34
C ALA A 25 -0.39 29.23 -19.34
N ASP A 26 -1.35 29.83 -20.02
CA ASP A 26 -2.73 29.31 -20.10
C ASP A 26 -2.80 27.85 -20.54
N GLU A 27 -1.84 27.39 -21.33
CA GLU A 27 -1.72 26.01 -21.78
C GLU A 27 -1.37 25.07 -20.64
N VAL A 28 -0.48 25.47 -19.71
CA VAL A 28 -0.11 24.68 -18.53
C VAL A 28 -1.28 24.58 -17.57
N LEU A 29 -1.98 25.70 -17.33
CA LEU A 29 -3.19 25.72 -16.50
C LEU A 29 -4.30 24.83 -17.06
N ARG A 30 -4.49 24.84 -18.39
CA ARG A 30 -5.47 23.95 -19.03
C ARG A 30 -5.10 22.49 -18.85
N ALA A 31 -3.84 22.13 -19.08
CA ALA A 31 -3.37 20.77 -18.91
C ALA A 31 -3.54 20.28 -17.44
N GLU A 32 -3.24 21.14 -16.46
CA GLU A 32 -3.44 20.81 -15.04
C GLU A 32 -4.93 20.63 -14.68
N ILE A 33 -5.81 21.48 -15.25
CA ILE A 33 -7.25 21.37 -15.03
C ILE A 33 -7.79 20.09 -15.70
N GLU A 34 -7.37 19.79 -16.93
CA GLU A 34 -7.77 18.57 -17.63
C GLU A 34 -7.33 17.32 -16.88
N ASP A 35 -6.08 17.27 -16.39
CA ASP A 35 -5.57 16.16 -15.59
C ASP A 35 -6.34 16.02 -14.27
N SER A 36 -6.63 17.13 -13.59
CA SER A 36 -7.40 17.12 -12.36
C SER A 36 -8.84 16.63 -12.56
N LEU A 37 -9.47 17.03 -13.65
CA LEU A 37 -10.82 16.59 -14.00
C LEU A 37 -10.85 15.11 -14.38
N GLN A 38 -9.88 14.64 -15.17
CA GLN A 38 -9.74 13.24 -15.53
C GLN A 38 -9.51 12.37 -14.28
N THR A 39 -8.64 12.83 -13.38
CA THR A 39 -8.38 12.14 -12.10
C THR A 39 -9.64 12.06 -11.24
N ALA A 40 -10.38 13.16 -11.12
CA ALA A 40 -11.62 13.17 -10.34
C ALA A 40 -12.69 12.27 -10.95
N GLN A 41 -12.81 12.24 -12.28
CA GLN A 41 -13.73 11.35 -12.98
C GLN A 41 -13.32 9.88 -12.79
N ALA A 42 -12.04 9.56 -12.98
CA ALA A 42 -11.53 8.20 -12.76
C ALA A 42 -11.76 7.72 -11.33
N GLN A 43 -11.59 8.59 -10.33
CA GLN A 43 -11.89 8.26 -8.93
C GLN A 43 -13.38 7.95 -8.72
N GLN A 44 -14.27 8.71 -9.34
CA GLN A 44 -15.70 8.45 -9.25
C GLN A 44 -16.08 7.13 -9.94
N GLU A 45 -15.55 6.86 -11.11
CA GLU A 45 -15.76 5.59 -11.82
C GLU A 45 -15.21 4.40 -11.03
N LEU A 46 -14.06 4.56 -10.38
CA LEU A 46 -13.47 3.54 -9.51
C LEU A 46 -14.38 3.20 -8.33
N LEU A 47 -14.96 4.20 -7.65
CA LEU A 47 -15.90 3.96 -6.55
C LEU A 47 -17.12 3.16 -7.01
N ILE A 48 -17.69 3.50 -8.17
CA ILE A 48 -18.81 2.77 -8.77
C ILE A 48 -18.39 1.32 -9.08
N ALA A 49 -17.20 1.12 -9.66
CA ALA A 49 -16.68 -0.22 -9.96
C ALA A 49 -16.45 -1.06 -8.70
N VAL A 50 -15.97 -0.44 -7.61
CA VAL A 50 -15.79 -1.11 -6.31
C VAL A 50 -17.13 -1.54 -5.73
N ASP A 51 -18.17 -0.70 -5.81
CA ASP A 51 -19.51 -1.07 -5.33
C ASP A 51 -20.11 -2.20 -6.18
N GLN A 52 -19.93 -2.15 -7.51
CA GLN A 52 -20.32 -3.26 -8.39
C GLN A 52 -19.57 -4.56 -8.08
N LEU A 53 -18.28 -4.46 -7.73
CA LEU A 53 -17.49 -5.61 -7.31
C LEU A 53 -18.03 -6.21 -6.01
N ARG A 54 -18.37 -5.40 -5.02
CA ARG A 54 -18.98 -5.86 -3.76
C ARG A 54 -20.28 -6.58 -4.00
N ASP A 55 -21.16 -5.98 -4.80
CA ASP A 55 -22.46 -6.58 -5.13
C ASP A 55 -22.30 -7.89 -5.88
N ALA A 56 -21.41 -7.94 -6.88
CA ALA A 56 -21.16 -9.14 -7.65
C ALA A 56 -20.58 -10.26 -6.80
N VAL A 57 -19.66 -9.96 -5.89
CA VAL A 57 -19.04 -10.93 -4.97
C VAL A 57 -20.06 -11.48 -3.98
N PHE A 58 -20.94 -10.63 -3.46
CA PHE A 58 -21.97 -11.03 -2.50
C PHE A 58 -23.08 -11.87 -3.13
N THR A 59 -23.43 -11.58 -4.38
CA THR A 59 -24.57 -12.26 -5.07
C THR A 59 -24.16 -13.51 -5.84
N SER A 60 -22.86 -13.73 -6.07
CA SER A 60 -22.34 -14.83 -6.90
C SER A 60 -21.93 -16.03 -6.05
N GLU A 61 -22.21 -17.23 -6.56
CA GLU A 61 -21.80 -18.50 -5.93
C GLU A 61 -20.27 -18.80 -6.03
N GLY A 62 -19.47 -17.81 -6.41
CA GLY A 62 -18.03 -17.96 -6.49
C GLY A 62 -17.36 -16.82 -7.23
N LEU A 63 -16.06 -16.69 -7.02
CA LEU A 63 -15.26 -15.60 -7.57
C LEU A 63 -15.25 -15.58 -9.11
N GLU A 64 -15.25 -16.77 -9.75
CA GLU A 64 -15.25 -16.85 -11.21
C GLU A 64 -16.52 -16.29 -11.86
N SER A 65 -17.68 -16.48 -11.22
CA SER A 65 -18.93 -15.93 -11.75
C SER A 65 -19.03 -14.43 -11.55
N ALA A 66 -18.55 -13.91 -10.44
CA ALA A 66 -18.41 -12.46 -10.19
C ALA A 66 -17.44 -11.82 -11.20
N ALA A 67 -16.28 -12.43 -11.42
CA ALA A 67 -15.30 -11.94 -12.36
C ALA A 67 -15.83 -11.90 -13.80
N ARG A 68 -16.56 -12.93 -14.21
CA ARG A 68 -17.17 -12.98 -15.56
C ARG A 68 -18.24 -11.89 -15.73
N ALA A 69 -19.03 -11.61 -14.70
CA ALA A 69 -20.03 -10.56 -14.74
C ALA A 69 -19.42 -9.17 -14.90
N LEU A 70 -18.26 -8.95 -14.33
CA LEU A 70 -17.51 -7.68 -14.37
C LEU A 70 -16.49 -7.59 -15.51
N GLY A 71 -16.28 -8.67 -16.27
CA GLY A 71 -15.31 -8.70 -17.35
C GLY A 71 -13.84 -8.65 -16.87
N VAL A 72 -13.58 -9.08 -15.62
CA VAL A 72 -12.23 -9.16 -15.05
C VAL A 72 -11.74 -10.61 -15.03
N THR A 73 -10.43 -10.80 -14.97
CA THR A 73 -9.82 -12.12 -14.92
C THR A 73 -9.49 -12.54 -13.50
N VAL A 74 -9.65 -13.83 -13.21
CA VAL A 74 -9.22 -14.43 -11.94
C VAL A 74 -7.81 -14.99 -12.13
N GLU A 75 -6.94 -14.68 -11.17
CA GLU A 75 -5.59 -15.21 -11.11
C GLU A 75 -5.47 -16.20 -9.96
N VAL A 76 -4.76 -17.29 -10.18
CA VAL A 76 -4.45 -18.28 -9.14
C VAL A 76 -3.07 -17.98 -8.57
N SER A 77 -2.99 -17.79 -7.27
CA SER A 77 -1.72 -17.56 -6.60
C SER A 77 -0.99 -18.85 -6.27
N ALA A 78 0.34 -18.76 -6.10
CA ALA A 78 1.08 -19.84 -5.45
C ALA A 78 0.62 -19.99 -3.99
N PRO A 79 0.76 -21.18 -3.39
CA PRO A 79 0.45 -21.39 -1.98
C PRO A 79 1.25 -20.45 -1.06
N PHE A 80 0.59 -19.91 -0.07
CA PHE A 80 1.19 -19.01 0.92
C PHE A 80 0.71 -19.37 2.34
N SER A 81 1.39 -18.84 3.36
CA SER A 81 1.03 -19.01 4.75
C SER A 81 0.50 -17.73 5.38
N ARG A 82 -0.03 -17.83 6.59
CA ARG A 82 -0.49 -16.65 7.35
C ARG A 82 0.63 -15.62 7.55
N ASP A 83 1.85 -16.10 7.78
CA ASP A 83 2.99 -15.24 8.13
C ASP A 83 3.84 -14.83 6.93
N ALA A 84 3.79 -15.59 5.83
CA ALA A 84 4.61 -15.36 4.65
C ALA A 84 3.84 -15.56 3.35
N GLY A 85 4.02 -14.61 2.42
CA GLY A 85 3.44 -14.66 1.08
C GLY A 85 4.40 -14.12 0.04
N GLN A 86 4.07 -14.35 -1.23
CA GLN A 86 4.83 -13.87 -2.38
C GLN A 86 3.94 -13.03 -3.30
N GLY A 87 4.54 -12.19 -4.13
CA GLY A 87 3.80 -11.33 -5.06
C GLY A 87 2.85 -10.41 -4.31
N THR A 88 1.59 -10.40 -4.69
CA THR A 88 0.56 -9.57 -4.06
C THR A 88 0.30 -9.95 -2.59
N PHE A 89 0.55 -11.21 -2.21
CA PHE A 89 0.37 -11.73 -0.85
C PHE A 89 1.53 -11.38 0.12
N ILE A 90 2.48 -10.53 -0.30
CA ILE A 90 3.40 -9.83 0.62
C ILE A 90 2.61 -8.89 1.53
N GLU A 91 1.51 -8.31 1.03
CA GLU A 91 0.60 -7.47 1.80
C GLU A 91 -0.10 -8.27 2.90
N SER A 92 0.05 -7.82 4.15
CA SER A 92 -0.52 -8.51 5.30
C SER A 92 -2.05 -8.48 5.32
N SER A 93 -2.66 -7.41 4.79
CA SER A 93 -4.12 -7.27 4.68
C SER A 93 -4.75 -8.37 3.83
N LEU A 94 -4.12 -8.73 2.69
CA LEU A 94 -4.60 -9.84 1.87
C LEU A 94 -4.46 -11.19 2.57
N ARG A 95 -3.34 -11.40 3.27
CA ARG A 95 -3.18 -12.64 4.05
C ARG A 95 -4.20 -12.72 5.18
N GLN A 96 -4.46 -11.62 5.88
CA GLN A 96 -5.50 -11.59 6.92
C GLN A 96 -6.88 -11.92 6.35
N ALA A 97 -7.24 -11.35 5.20
CA ALA A 97 -8.50 -11.66 4.53
C ALA A 97 -8.57 -13.12 4.10
N ALA A 98 -7.49 -13.67 3.51
CA ALA A 98 -7.44 -15.08 3.09
C ALA A 98 -7.55 -16.08 4.24
N PHE A 99 -7.05 -15.71 5.42
CA PHE A 99 -7.09 -16.54 6.62
C PHE A 99 -8.21 -16.14 7.60
N SER A 100 -9.23 -15.41 7.12
CA SER A 100 -10.46 -15.16 7.89
C SER A 100 -11.32 -16.42 7.98
N ASP A 101 -12.17 -16.47 8.96
CA ASP A 101 -13.07 -17.62 9.15
C ASP A 101 -14.05 -17.74 7.98
N ASP A 102 -14.55 -16.63 7.45
CA ASP A 102 -15.45 -16.58 6.29
C ASP A 102 -14.84 -17.26 5.06
N VAL A 103 -13.56 -17.03 4.81
CA VAL A 103 -12.86 -17.62 3.64
C VAL A 103 -12.41 -19.05 3.93
N LEU A 104 -11.80 -19.30 5.10
CA LEU A 104 -11.19 -20.60 5.42
C LEU A 104 -12.20 -21.67 5.86
N LEU A 105 -13.24 -21.29 6.59
CA LEU A 105 -14.19 -22.23 7.17
C LEU A 105 -15.46 -22.30 6.37
N ASP A 106 -16.02 -21.15 6.00
CA ASP A 106 -17.28 -21.06 5.30
C ASP A 106 -17.11 -21.16 3.76
N GLY A 107 -15.89 -20.98 3.25
CA GLY A 107 -15.57 -21.05 1.83
C GLY A 107 -16.16 -19.90 1.01
N ASN A 108 -16.50 -18.81 1.67
CA ASN A 108 -17.02 -17.60 1.04
C ASN A 108 -15.89 -16.82 0.32
N ASN A 109 -16.29 -15.89 -0.55
CA ASN A 109 -15.37 -14.89 -1.05
C ASN A 109 -15.00 -13.92 0.09
N SER A 110 -13.79 -13.35 0.06
CA SER A 110 -13.44 -12.30 1.01
C SER A 110 -14.20 -11.01 0.74
N GLU A 111 -14.21 -10.13 1.72
CA GLU A 111 -14.55 -8.74 1.47
C GLU A 111 -13.56 -8.11 0.49
N VAL A 112 -13.94 -6.97 -0.10
CA VAL A 112 -13.06 -6.19 -0.96
C VAL A 112 -11.94 -5.59 -0.12
N VAL A 113 -10.71 -5.99 -0.38
CA VAL A 113 -9.51 -5.49 0.29
C VAL A 113 -8.90 -4.37 -0.55
N GLU A 114 -8.77 -3.20 0.03
CA GLU A 114 -8.07 -2.09 -0.59
C GLU A 114 -6.56 -2.20 -0.33
N LEU A 115 -5.79 -2.08 -1.41
CA LEU A 115 -4.33 -2.02 -1.38
C LEU A 115 -3.82 -0.63 -1.75
N SER A 116 -2.54 -0.40 -1.51
CA SER A 116 -1.87 0.82 -1.97
C SER A 116 -2.04 1.04 -3.47
N GLY A 117 -2.21 2.31 -3.87
CA GLY A 117 -2.34 2.70 -5.28
C GLY A 117 -3.73 2.45 -5.88
N SER A 118 -4.80 2.58 -5.08
CA SER A 118 -6.19 2.44 -5.55
C SER A 118 -6.48 1.10 -6.21
N ARG A 119 -5.88 0.04 -5.69
CA ARG A 119 -6.12 -1.34 -6.13
C ARG A 119 -7.05 -2.03 -5.16
N PHE A 120 -8.05 -2.72 -5.69
CA PHE A 120 -9.03 -3.46 -4.92
C PHE A 120 -8.97 -4.93 -5.31
N ILE A 121 -8.92 -5.80 -4.35
CA ILE A 121 -8.79 -7.23 -4.56
C ILE A 121 -9.83 -7.98 -3.74
N VAL A 122 -10.42 -8.99 -4.35
CA VAL A 122 -11.23 -10.00 -3.69
C VAL A 122 -10.56 -11.33 -3.92
N LEU A 123 -10.61 -12.19 -2.94
CA LEU A 123 -10.02 -13.52 -3.00
C LEU A 123 -11.02 -14.59 -2.53
N SER A 124 -10.82 -15.80 -2.99
CA SER A 124 -11.52 -16.98 -2.51
C SER A 124 -10.54 -18.13 -2.32
N LEU A 125 -10.91 -19.07 -1.48
CA LEU A 125 -10.11 -20.25 -1.22
C LEU A 125 -10.25 -21.24 -2.39
N LEU A 126 -9.12 -21.57 -3.03
CA LEU A 126 -9.09 -22.63 -4.04
C LEU A 126 -8.76 -23.98 -3.39
N GLU A 127 -7.74 -24.03 -2.57
CA GLU A 127 -7.27 -25.24 -1.92
C GLU A 127 -6.62 -24.89 -0.58
N ARG A 128 -6.92 -25.70 0.44
CA ARG A 128 -6.26 -25.62 1.74
C ARG A 128 -5.24 -26.76 1.86
N LEU A 129 -3.98 -26.40 1.92
CA LEU A 129 -2.93 -27.35 2.24
C LEU A 129 -2.86 -27.56 3.75
N PRO A 130 -2.82 -28.80 4.23
CA PRO A 130 -2.68 -29.08 5.66
C PRO A 130 -1.33 -28.56 6.16
N GLU A 131 -1.30 -28.15 7.41
CA GLU A 131 -0.04 -27.84 8.07
C GLU A 131 0.86 -29.08 8.07
N GLY A 132 2.06 -28.91 7.58
CA GLY A 132 3.03 -30.00 7.53
C GLY A 132 4.46 -29.45 7.52
N THR A 133 5.37 -30.23 8.11
CA THR A 133 6.80 -29.93 8.00
C THR A 133 7.30 -30.28 6.60
N ARG A 134 7.83 -29.30 5.92
CA ARG A 134 8.50 -29.55 4.63
C ARG A 134 9.74 -30.44 4.85
N PRO A 135 10.02 -31.36 3.92
CA PRO A 135 11.24 -32.12 3.98
C PRO A 135 12.48 -31.23 4.05
N LEU A 136 13.44 -31.57 4.89
CA LEU A 136 14.64 -30.75 5.10
C LEU A 136 15.37 -30.46 3.78
N ILE A 137 15.30 -31.35 2.81
CA ILE A 137 15.97 -31.19 1.52
C ILE A 137 15.42 -29.98 0.74
N GLU A 138 14.13 -29.69 0.88
CA GLU A 138 13.48 -28.57 0.18
C GLU A 138 13.76 -27.23 0.86
N VAL A 139 13.88 -27.22 2.20
CA VAL A 139 14.04 -25.99 2.99
C VAL A 139 15.49 -25.71 3.38
N ARG A 140 16.42 -26.64 3.14
CA ARG A 140 17.82 -26.53 3.54
C ARG A 140 18.46 -25.22 3.07
N GLN A 141 18.27 -24.86 1.82
CA GLN A 141 18.88 -23.66 1.24
C GLN A 141 18.32 -22.40 1.89
N SER A 142 16.99 -22.34 2.07
CA SER A 142 16.33 -21.21 2.74
C SER A 142 16.80 -21.05 4.18
N ILE A 143 16.86 -22.16 4.93
CA ILE A 143 17.36 -22.16 6.31
C ILE A 143 18.82 -21.72 6.37
N THR A 144 19.66 -22.21 5.46
CA THR A 144 21.08 -21.81 5.42
C THR A 144 21.23 -20.31 5.15
N SER A 145 20.44 -19.77 4.23
CA SER A 145 20.44 -18.32 3.94
C SER A 145 20.01 -17.51 5.18
N GLN A 146 18.90 -17.89 5.81
CA GLN A 146 18.40 -17.21 7.01
C GLN A 146 19.41 -17.25 8.18
N LEU A 147 20.06 -18.40 8.39
CA LEU A 147 21.09 -18.52 9.42
C LEU A 147 22.32 -17.67 9.09
N ALA A 148 22.72 -17.59 7.83
CA ALA A 148 23.81 -16.72 7.40
C ALA A 148 23.50 -15.24 7.58
N ASP A 149 22.27 -14.82 7.28
CA ASP A 149 21.81 -13.47 7.47
C ASP A 149 21.75 -13.11 8.96
N TYR A 150 21.17 -13.98 9.77
CA TYR A 150 21.15 -13.81 11.23
C TYR A 150 22.57 -13.74 11.84
N ALA A 151 23.48 -14.58 11.37
CA ALA A 151 24.89 -14.54 11.83
C ALA A 151 25.56 -13.21 11.45
N ARG A 152 25.28 -12.69 10.25
CA ARG A 152 25.79 -11.36 9.82
C ARG A 152 25.22 -10.24 10.69
N GLU A 153 23.92 -10.22 10.93
CA GLU A 153 23.27 -9.21 11.76
C GLU A 153 23.84 -9.23 13.19
N THR A 154 24.02 -10.43 13.75
CA THR A 154 24.60 -10.59 15.07
C THR A 154 26.05 -10.10 15.13
N ALA A 155 26.86 -10.43 14.12
CA ALA A 155 28.24 -9.97 14.03
C ALA A 155 28.33 -8.44 13.86
N MET A 156 27.43 -7.86 13.04
CA MET A 156 27.34 -6.39 12.89
C MET A 156 26.93 -5.70 14.18
N ALA A 157 25.97 -6.26 14.92
CA ALA A 157 25.53 -5.69 16.18
C ALA A 157 26.65 -5.69 17.23
N VAL A 158 27.45 -6.78 17.29
CA VAL A 158 28.63 -6.85 18.17
C VAL A 158 29.68 -5.82 17.77
N LEU A 159 29.96 -5.69 16.47
CA LEU A 159 30.95 -4.73 15.98
C LEU A 159 30.54 -3.27 16.26
N VAL A 160 29.25 -2.95 16.06
CA VAL A 160 28.71 -1.63 16.40
C VAL A 160 28.85 -1.33 17.89
N ALA A 161 28.52 -2.31 18.74
CA ALA A 161 28.66 -2.16 20.19
C ALA A 161 30.13 -1.97 20.64
N GLU A 162 31.08 -2.64 20.00
CA GLU A 162 32.50 -2.45 20.24
C GLU A 162 32.96 -1.05 19.82
N ILE A 163 32.55 -0.59 18.65
CA ILE A 163 32.86 0.78 18.15
C ILE A 163 32.28 1.85 19.07
N ASP A 164 31.01 1.70 19.48
CA ASP A 164 30.36 2.63 20.39
C ASP A 164 31.07 2.68 21.76
N ALA A 165 31.53 1.52 22.25
CA ALA A 165 32.31 1.45 23.50
C ALA A 165 33.68 2.11 23.37
N GLU A 166 34.37 1.94 22.27
CA GLU A 166 35.66 2.62 21.98
C GLU A 166 35.48 4.13 21.88
N MET A 167 34.46 4.58 21.14
CA MET A 167 34.13 6.01 21.03
C MET A 167 33.78 6.63 22.39
N ALA A 168 33.02 5.93 23.23
CA ALA A 168 32.67 6.40 24.55
C ALA A 168 33.87 6.45 25.50
N SER A 169 34.90 5.62 25.27
CA SER A 169 36.16 5.61 26.04
C SER A 169 37.15 6.72 25.64
N GLY A 170 36.83 7.50 24.61
CA GLY A 170 37.68 8.62 24.15
C GLY A 170 38.89 8.19 23.31
N ALA A 171 38.87 6.97 22.78
CA ALA A 171 39.90 6.56 21.80
C ALA A 171 39.59 7.26 20.46
N THR A 172 40.50 8.18 20.06
CA THR A 172 40.51 8.84 18.74
C THR A 172 41.41 8.09 17.79
#